data_23867ee0d8b7456379e70b2b0c0430ef
#
_entry.id   23867ee0d8b7456379e70b2b0c0430ef
#
_cell.length_a   1.000
_cell.length_b   1.000
_cell.length_c   1.000
_cell.angle_alpha   90.00
_cell.angle_beta   90.00
_cell.angle_gamma   90.00
#
_symmetry.space_group_name_H-M   'P 1'
#
loop_
_entity.id
_entity.type
_entity.pdbx_description
1 polymer ?
#
loop_
_entity_poly.entity_id
_entity_poly.type
_entity_poly.pdbx_seq_one_letter_code
_entity_poly.pdbx_strand_id
1 'polypeptide(L)'
;IRIETNGTIDELNAILGLAKAQAPKPLSIKIADIQHNLVDIMAAVAGKTIDTTHIEFDTQLFEQEMSASDSSFSFATPGSSVLNAVLHMARTKTRTCERRLWEVNTITPLPSAILIYLNRLSDYLFFVSTKE
;
A
#
# COMPACT_ATOMS: atom_id res chain seq x y z
N ILE A 1 -7.40 5.60 -18.71
CA ILE A 1 -6.49 5.68 -17.56
C ILE A 1 -7.04 5.01 -16.30
N ARG A 2 -8.35 5.03 -16.10
CA ARG A 2 -8.96 4.34 -14.95
C ARG A 2 -8.76 2.82 -15.01
N ILE A 3 -8.91 2.23 -16.18
CA ILE A 3 -8.74 0.79 -16.37
C ILE A 3 -7.30 0.38 -16.09
N GLU A 4 -6.34 1.14 -16.60
CA GLU A 4 -4.91 0.88 -16.37
C GLU A 4 -4.54 1.07 -14.91
N THR A 5 -5.10 2.08 -14.26
CA THR A 5 -4.85 2.34 -12.84
C THR A 5 -5.39 1.21 -11.98
N ASN A 6 -6.62 0.76 -12.22
CA ASN A 6 -7.19 -0.36 -11.49
C ASN A 6 -6.43 -1.66 -11.77
N GLY A 7 -5.94 -1.86 -13.00
CA GLY A 7 -5.07 -2.99 -13.29
C GLY A 7 -3.79 -2.98 -12.48
N THR A 8 -3.19 -1.81 -12.31
CA THR A 8 -1.98 -1.65 -11.52
C THR A 8 -2.24 -1.91 -10.02
N ILE A 9 -3.37 -1.43 -9.51
CA ILE A 9 -3.77 -1.69 -8.11
C ILE A 9 -4.04 -3.18 -7.91
N ASP A 10 -4.66 -3.84 -8.90
CA ASP A 10 -4.91 -5.26 -8.84
C ASP A 10 -3.59 -6.06 -8.80
N GLU A 11 -2.60 -5.65 -9.57
CA GLU A 11 -1.25 -6.25 -9.52
C GLU A 11 -0.64 -6.10 -8.12
N LEU A 12 -0.74 -4.92 -7.52
CA LEU A 12 -0.27 -4.70 -6.15
C LEU A 12 -0.99 -5.64 -5.18
N ASN A 13 -2.30 -5.78 -5.34
CA ASN A 13 -3.10 -6.65 -4.48
C ASN A 13 -2.65 -8.11 -4.57
N ALA A 14 -2.33 -8.56 -5.78
CA ALA A 14 -1.81 -9.92 -6.00
C ALA A 14 -0.42 -10.12 -5.36
N ILE A 15 0.47 -9.13 -5.48
CA ILE A 15 1.79 -9.17 -4.86
C ILE A 15 1.63 -9.22 -3.33
N LEU A 16 0.72 -8.43 -2.77
CA LEU A 16 0.43 -8.47 -1.34
C LEU A 16 -0.15 -9.81 -0.91
N GLY A 17 -0.91 -10.47 -1.79
CA GLY A 17 -1.39 -11.83 -1.55
C GLY A 17 -0.25 -12.82 -1.38
N LEU A 18 0.78 -12.71 -2.21
CA LEU A 18 1.98 -13.55 -2.07
C LEU A 18 2.71 -13.23 -0.77
N ALA A 19 2.87 -11.95 -0.43
CA ALA A 19 3.47 -11.56 0.85
C ALA A 19 2.69 -12.11 2.03
N LYS A 20 1.36 -12.03 1.98
CA LYS A 20 0.48 -12.54 3.03
C LYS A 20 0.68 -14.04 3.24
N ALA A 21 0.81 -14.80 2.16
CA ALA A 21 1.01 -16.24 2.23
C ALA A 21 2.35 -16.62 2.90
N GLN A 22 3.34 -15.74 2.83
CA GLN A 22 4.66 -15.93 3.43
C GLN A 22 4.78 -15.33 4.83
N ALA A 23 3.84 -14.48 5.23
CA ALA A 23 3.96 -13.69 6.45
C ALA A 23 3.44 -14.42 7.67
N PRO A 24 4.13 -14.28 8.82
CA PRO A 24 3.56 -14.75 10.08
C PRO A 24 2.47 -13.79 10.56
N LYS A 25 1.64 -14.24 11.49
CA LYS A 25 0.72 -13.35 12.21
C LYS A 25 1.56 -12.50 13.19
N PRO A 26 1.23 -11.25 13.44
CA PRO A 26 0.08 -10.49 12.96
C PRO A 26 0.25 -9.83 11.59
N LEU A 27 1.40 -9.96 10.94
CA LEU A 27 1.66 -9.29 9.67
C LEU A 27 0.69 -9.75 8.57
N SER A 28 0.37 -11.04 8.51
CA SER A 28 -0.59 -11.54 7.51
C SER A 28 -1.97 -10.92 7.66
N ILE A 29 -2.39 -10.65 8.90
CA ILE A 29 -3.67 -9.97 9.18
C ILE A 29 -3.61 -8.52 8.72
N LYS A 30 -2.50 -7.85 8.97
CA LYS A 30 -2.29 -6.47 8.54
C LYS A 30 -2.33 -6.36 7.01
N ILE A 31 -1.69 -7.29 6.31
CA ILE A 31 -1.69 -7.30 4.84
C ILE A 31 -3.11 -7.52 4.30
N ALA A 32 -3.89 -8.41 4.93
CA ALA A 32 -5.28 -8.62 4.53
C ALA A 32 -6.10 -7.32 4.64
N ASP A 33 -5.87 -6.54 5.67
CA ASP A 33 -6.53 -5.25 5.87
C ASP A 33 -6.13 -4.25 4.76
N ILE A 34 -4.86 -4.23 4.39
CA ILE A 34 -4.39 -3.41 3.28
C ILE A 34 -5.09 -3.81 1.98
N GLN A 35 -5.24 -5.11 1.73
CA GLN A 35 -5.94 -5.61 0.53
C GLN A 35 -7.38 -5.13 0.47
N HIS A 36 -8.08 -5.09 1.60
CA HIS A 36 -9.44 -4.56 1.68
C HIS A 36 -9.48 -3.08 1.30
N ASN A 37 -8.56 -2.29 1.82
CA ASN A 37 -8.48 -0.86 1.49
C ASN A 37 -8.22 -0.65 0.00
N LEU A 38 -7.39 -1.49 -0.62
CA LEU A 38 -7.11 -1.39 -2.05
C LEU A 38 -8.35 -1.69 -2.90
N VAL A 39 -9.20 -2.61 -2.48
CA VAL A 39 -10.47 -2.89 -3.16
C VAL A 39 -11.37 -1.65 -3.12
N ASP A 40 -11.47 -0.99 -1.97
CA ASP A 40 -12.25 0.23 -1.83
C ASP A 40 -11.69 1.35 -2.72
N ILE A 41 -10.37 1.46 -2.80
CA ILE A 41 -9.72 2.44 -3.67
C ILE A 41 -10.02 2.16 -5.14
N MET A 42 -10.01 0.88 -5.56
CA MET A 42 -10.39 0.53 -6.93
C MET A 42 -11.83 0.94 -7.24
N ALA A 43 -12.73 0.81 -6.27
CA ALA A 43 -14.11 1.26 -6.44
C ALA A 43 -14.19 2.78 -6.64
N ALA A 44 -13.40 3.53 -5.88
CA ALA A 44 -13.33 4.99 -6.04
C ALA A 44 -12.78 5.39 -7.41
N VAL A 45 -11.76 4.70 -7.90
CA VAL A 45 -11.19 4.94 -9.24
C VAL A 45 -12.25 4.67 -10.31
N ALA A 46 -13.11 3.67 -10.11
CA ALA A 46 -14.18 3.34 -11.04
C ALA A 46 -15.35 4.34 -10.98
N GLY A 47 -15.30 5.31 -10.07
CA GLY A 47 -16.31 6.37 -9.98
C GLY A 47 -17.29 6.22 -8.85
N LYS A 48 -17.15 5.23 -7.98
CA LYS A 48 -18.04 5.06 -6.83
C LYS A 48 -17.62 5.97 -5.69
N THR A 49 -18.61 6.42 -4.93
CA THR A 49 -18.34 7.14 -3.67
C THR A 49 -18.07 6.11 -2.59
N ILE A 50 -16.95 6.28 -1.87
CA ILE A 50 -16.58 5.38 -0.78
C ILE A 50 -16.47 6.16 0.53
N ASP A 51 -16.62 5.45 1.65
CA ASP A 51 -16.31 5.99 2.96
C ASP A 51 -14.81 5.80 3.22
N THR A 52 -14.09 6.90 3.42
CA THR A 52 -12.63 6.87 3.61
C THR A 52 -12.19 6.81 5.08
N THR A 53 -13.13 6.68 6.02
CA THR A 53 -12.82 6.71 7.45
C THR A 53 -11.82 5.63 7.85
N HIS A 54 -12.02 4.40 7.36
CA HIS A 54 -11.13 3.30 7.67
C HIS A 54 -9.74 3.49 7.04
N ILE A 55 -9.69 4.03 5.83
CA ILE A 55 -8.43 4.33 5.13
C ILE A 55 -7.65 5.40 5.91
N GLU A 56 -8.32 6.44 6.37
CA GLU A 56 -7.70 7.51 7.18
C GLU A 56 -7.19 6.98 8.51
N PHE A 57 -7.96 6.11 9.15
CA PHE A 57 -7.56 5.47 10.40
C PHE A 57 -6.29 4.62 10.21
N ASP A 58 -6.25 3.83 9.14
CA ASP A 58 -5.09 2.98 8.86
C ASP A 58 -3.84 3.79 8.50
N THR A 59 -4.02 4.93 7.84
CA THR A 59 -2.91 5.86 7.59
C THR A 59 -2.29 6.31 8.90
N GLN A 60 -3.11 6.67 9.88
CA GLN A 60 -2.63 7.07 11.20
C GLN A 60 -1.92 5.92 11.92
N LEU A 61 -2.43 4.70 11.80
CA LEU A 61 -1.77 3.54 12.39
C LEU A 61 -0.38 3.29 11.79
N PHE A 62 -0.24 3.44 10.48
CA PHE A 62 1.06 3.33 9.82
C PHE A 62 2.04 4.35 10.40
N GLU A 63 1.61 5.60 10.51
CA GLU A 63 2.44 6.68 11.04
C GLU A 63 2.84 6.41 12.49
N GLN A 64 1.92 5.93 13.31
CA GLN A 64 2.21 5.60 14.71
C GLN A 64 3.23 4.46 14.82
N GLU A 65 3.08 3.40 14.04
CA GLU A 65 4.02 2.28 14.07
C GLU A 65 5.41 2.72 13.62
N MET A 66 5.50 3.49 12.54
CA MET A 66 6.78 3.96 12.02
C MET A 66 7.47 4.93 12.98
N SER A 67 6.72 5.82 13.63
CA SER A 67 7.30 6.81 14.55
C SER A 67 7.71 6.19 15.89
N ALA A 68 7.09 5.09 16.31
CA ALA A 68 7.45 4.39 17.52
C ALA A 68 8.75 3.60 17.39
N SER A 69 9.25 3.45 16.19
CA SER A 69 10.48 2.72 15.90
C SER A 69 11.64 3.69 15.69
N ASP A 70 12.79 3.35 16.28
CA ASP A 70 14.03 4.14 16.16
C ASP A 70 14.79 3.72 14.90
N SER A 71 14.11 3.68 13.77
CA SER A 71 14.73 3.24 12.52
C SER A 71 15.23 4.43 11.71
N SER A 72 16.55 4.49 11.53
CA SER A 72 17.12 5.28 10.46
C SER A 72 16.86 4.56 9.14
N PHE A 73 16.25 5.24 8.18
CA PHE A 73 16.07 4.69 6.84
C PHE A 73 17.44 4.64 6.16
N SER A 74 18.04 3.47 6.12
CA SER A 74 19.21 3.21 5.31
C SER A 74 18.79 2.50 4.03
N PHE A 75 19.53 2.73 2.96
CA PHE A 75 19.28 2.07 1.69
C PHE A 75 19.47 0.56 1.89
N ALA A 76 18.44 -0.22 1.58
CA ALA A 76 18.46 -1.66 1.75
C ALA A 76 18.40 -2.38 0.41
N THR A 77 19.21 -3.42 0.26
CA THR A 77 19.17 -4.29 -0.90
C THR A 77 18.10 -5.36 -0.67
N PRO A 78 17.09 -5.48 -1.56
CA PRO A 78 16.07 -6.50 -1.40
C PRO A 78 16.63 -7.91 -1.52
N GLY A 79 16.02 -8.86 -0.83
CA GLY A 79 16.29 -10.26 -1.04
C GLY A 79 16.88 -11.02 0.14
N SER A 80 16.85 -10.45 1.36
CA SER A 80 17.32 -11.17 2.55
C SER A 80 16.45 -12.40 2.86
N SER A 81 15.22 -12.41 2.39
CA SER A 81 14.29 -13.54 2.47
C SER A 81 13.30 -13.42 1.33
N VAL A 82 12.51 -14.49 1.09
CA VAL A 82 11.41 -14.40 0.11
C VAL A 82 10.43 -13.31 0.51
N LEU A 83 10.02 -13.28 1.77
CA LEU A 83 9.09 -12.26 2.26
C LEU A 83 9.67 -10.85 2.09
N ASN A 84 10.92 -10.64 2.45
CA ASN A 84 11.59 -9.35 2.26
C ASN A 84 11.55 -8.91 0.79
N ALA A 85 11.89 -9.81 -0.13
CA ALA A 85 11.88 -9.51 -1.57
C ALA A 85 10.49 -9.15 -2.07
N VAL A 86 9.46 -9.88 -1.63
CA VAL A 86 8.07 -9.63 -2.04
C VAL A 86 7.56 -8.31 -1.46
N LEU A 87 7.92 -7.99 -0.22
CA LEU A 87 7.56 -6.70 0.38
C LEU A 87 8.18 -5.53 -0.39
N HIS A 88 9.40 -5.68 -0.87
CA HIS A 88 10.02 -4.66 -1.72
C HIS A 88 9.34 -4.56 -3.08
N MET A 89 8.90 -5.67 -3.68
CA MET A 89 8.09 -5.63 -4.90
C MET A 89 6.79 -4.86 -4.66
N ALA A 90 6.11 -5.16 -3.56
CA ALA A 90 4.88 -4.46 -3.19
C ALA A 90 5.13 -2.96 -2.97
N ARG A 91 6.23 -2.61 -2.32
CA ARG A 91 6.61 -1.21 -2.11
C ARG A 91 6.77 -0.45 -3.42
N THR A 92 7.51 -1.01 -4.36
CA THR A 92 7.73 -0.33 -5.65
C THR A 92 6.45 -0.26 -6.48
N LYS A 93 5.63 -1.30 -6.43
CA LYS A 93 4.33 -1.29 -7.12
C LYS A 93 3.38 -0.28 -6.49
N THR A 94 3.43 -0.10 -5.17
CA THR A 94 2.64 0.94 -4.48
C THR A 94 2.98 2.32 -5.01
N ARG A 95 4.27 2.60 -5.24
CA ARG A 95 4.69 3.89 -5.80
C ARG A 95 4.17 4.08 -7.23
N THR A 96 4.14 3.02 -8.03
CA THR A 96 3.53 3.07 -9.36
C THR A 96 2.03 3.36 -9.26
N CYS A 97 1.34 2.71 -8.33
CA CYS A 97 -0.09 2.98 -8.09
C CYS A 97 -0.33 4.43 -7.70
N GLU A 98 0.50 4.96 -6.81
CA GLU A 98 0.38 6.36 -6.37
C GLU A 98 0.50 7.31 -7.55
N ARG A 99 1.50 7.11 -8.41
CA ARG A 99 1.68 7.96 -9.59
C ARG A 99 0.46 7.89 -10.52
N ARG A 100 -0.09 6.70 -10.73
CA ARG A 100 -1.28 6.51 -11.55
C ARG A 100 -2.50 7.18 -10.96
N LEU A 101 -2.65 7.12 -9.63
CA LEU A 101 -3.77 7.78 -8.95
C LEU A 101 -3.68 9.30 -9.09
N TRP A 102 -2.49 9.88 -9.04
CA TRP A 102 -2.32 11.30 -9.29
C TRP A 102 -2.75 11.69 -10.71
N GLU A 103 -2.47 10.86 -11.70
CA GLU A 103 -2.93 11.09 -13.07
C GLU A 103 -4.46 11.08 -13.15
N VAL A 104 -5.11 10.09 -12.53
CA VAL A 104 -6.59 10.04 -12.45
C VAL A 104 -7.12 11.29 -11.79
N ASN A 105 -6.48 11.72 -10.70
CA ASN A 105 -6.90 12.88 -9.93
C ASN A 105 -6.89 14.17 -10.74
N THR A 106 -6.03 14.28 -11.74
CA THR A 106 -6.01 15.47 -12.61
C THR A 106 -7.23 15.57 -13.53
N ILE A 107 -7.88 14.43 -13.80
CA ILE A 107 -9.04 14.35 -14.69
C ILE A 107 -10.33 14.30 -13.87
N THR A 108 -10.36 13.45 -12.85
CA THR A 108 -11.50 13.29 -11.96
C THR A 108 -10.97 13.30 -10.51
N PRO A 109 -11.27 14.34 -9.73
CA PRO A 109 -10.74 14.43 -8.37
C PRO A 109 -11.08 13.21 -7.52
N LEU A 110 -10.07 12.69 -6.83
CA LEU A 110 -10.20 11.59 -5.88
C LEU A 110 -10.14 12.14 -4.45
N PRO A 111 -10.73 11.45 -3.46
CA PRO A 111 -10.53 11.84 -2.06
C PRO A 111 -9.05 11.89 -1.72
N SER A 112 -8.60 12.98 -1.10
CA SER A 112 -7.20 13.14 -0.73
C SER A 112 -6.70 12.02 0.19
N ALA A 113 -7.59 11.45 1.00
CA ALA A 113 -7.26 10.34 1.90
C ALA A 113 -6.66 9.14 1.15
N ILE A 114 -7.11 8.89 -0.09
CA ILE A 114 -6.60 7.79 -0.92
C ILE A 114 -5.15 8.04 -1.32
N LEU A 115 -4.86 9.25 -1.77
CA LEU A 115 -3.51 9.62 -2.21
C LEU A 115 -2.52 9.58 -1.05
N ILE A 116 -2.95 10.09 0.10
CA ILE A 116 -2.15 10.05 1.32
C ILE A 116 -1.90 8.61 1.76
N TYR A 117 -2.92 7.77 1.69
CA TYR A 117 -2.82 6.36 2.08
C TYR A 117 -1.74 5.64 1.26
N LEU A 118 -1.76 5.77 -0.06
CA LEU A 118 -0.79 5.12 -0.92
C LEU A 118 0.63 5.61 -0.64
N ASN A 119 0.78 6.91 -0.38
CA ASN A 119 2.09 7.46 -0.03
C ASN A 119 2.62 6.85 1.27
N ARG A 120 1.77 6.79 2.31
CA ARG A 120 2.17 6.20 3.59
C ARG A 120 2.36 4.69 3.48
N LEU A 121 1.57 4.01 2.65
CA LEU A 121 1.69 2.57 2.46
C LEU A 121 3.06 2.18 1.90
N SER A 122 3.59 2.91 0.93
CA SER A 122 4.91 2.59 0.39
C SER A 122 5.99 2.69 1.46
N ASP A 123 5.93 3.72 2.31
CA ASP A 123 6.86 3.87 3.42
C ASP A 123 6.68 2.77 4.46
N TYR A 124 5.43 2.40 4.75
CA TYR A 124 5.13 1.34 5.70
C TYR A 124 5.67 -0.01 5.22
N LEU A 125 5.52 -0.32 3.93
CA LEU A 125 6.04 -1.58 3.38
C LEU A 125 7.57 -1.63 3.45
N PHE A 126 8.22 -0.50 3.23
CA PHE A 126 9.67 -0.42 3.44
C PHE A 126 10.03 -0.68 4.91
N PHE A 127 9.32 -0.02 5.82
CA PHE A 127 9.51 -0.19 7.26
C PHE A 127 9.36 -1.66 7.68
N VAL A 128 8.30 -2.34 7.22
CA VAL A 128 8.08 -3.75 7.53
C VAL A 128 9.19 -4.62 6.95
N SER A 129 9.66 -4.30 5.74
CA SER A 129 10.72 -5.08 5.09
C SER A 129 12.02 -5.08 5.90
N THR A 130 12.28 -4.02 6.68
CA THR A 130 13.49 -3.97 7.51
C THR A 130 13.48 -4.98 8.66
N LYS A 131 12.32 -5.54 8.97
CA LYS A 131 12.14 -6.51 10.05
C LYS A 131 12.07 -7.94 9.54
N GLU A 132 12.06 -8.12 8.25
CA GLU A 132 11.95 -9.40 7.57
C GLU A 132 13.15 -9.65 6.67
#